data_9b33118fa4e6a78b3e78467b5915e865
#
_entry.id   9b33118fa4e6a78b3e78467b5915e865
#
_cell.length_a   1.000
_cell.length_b   1.000
_cell.length_c   1.000
_cell.angle_alpha   90.00
_cell.angle_beta   90.00
_cell.angle_gamma   90.00
#
_symmetry.space_group_name_H-M   'P 1'
#
loop_
_entity.id
_entity.type
_entity.pdbx_description
1 polymer ?
#
loop_
_entity_poly.entity_id
_entity_poly.type
_entity_poly.pdbx_seq_one_letter_code
_entity_poly.pdbx_strand_id
1 'polypeptide(L)'
;MKIYERFGTREIVEAINRVGNAKFENITDYNKKYGFTDITLIAELFEGIGVLLEQNLIDIKMADKLFGPTLNLLWVRMKSVLYAMREGLNEPFFFSHYEYLINRLNLYRESNN
;
A
#
# COMPACT_ATOMS: atom_id res chain seq x y z
N MET A 1 4.89 -17.15 -7.51
CA MET A 1 5.78 -16.34 -6.64
C MET A 1 5.08 -16.02 -5.34
N LYS A 2 5.76 -16.21 -4.24
CA LYS A 2 5.22 -15.84 -2.93
C LYS A 2 5.30 -14.32 -2.75
N ILE A 3 4.31 -13.77 -2.05
CA ILE A 3 4.21 -12.30 -1.88
C ILE A 3 5.44 -11.72 -1.19
N TYR A 4 5.95 -12.38 -0.14
CA TYR A 4 7.12 -11.85 0.56
C TYR A 4 8.39 -11.90 -0.31
N GLU A 5 8.48 -12.86 -1.24
CA GLU A 5 9.59 -12.89 -2.19
C GLU A 5 9.54 -11.68 -3.11
N ARG A 6 8.34 -11.35 -3.61
CA ARG A 6 8.13 -10.17 -4.43
C ARG A 6 8.40 -8.88 -3.67
N PHE A 7 7.95 -8.82 -2.41
CA PHE A 7 8.17 -7.66 -1.53
C PHE A 7 9.65 -7.38 -1.32
N GLY A 8 10.47 -8.44 -1.20
CA GLY A 8 11.90 -8.32 -0.98
C GLY A 8 12.73 -8.09 -2.24
N THR A 9 12.13 -8.00 -3.42
CA THR A 9 12.90 -7.78 -4.65
C THR A 9 13.48 -6.37 -4.69
N ARG A 10 14.60 -6.22 -5.38
CA ARG A 10 15.25 -4.92 -5.57
C ARG A 10 14.29 -3.88 -6.13
N GLU A 11 13.51 -4.26 -7.13
CA GLU A 11 12.54 -3.39 -7.77
C GLU A 11 11.55 -2.78 -6.76
N ILE A 12 10.98 -3.61 -5.91
CA ILE A 12 10.03 -3.18 -4.88
C ILE A 12 10.72 -2.32 -3.82
N VAL A 13 11.88 -2.75 -3.33
CA VAL A 13 12.64 -2.01 -2.32
C VAL A 13 12.99 -0.61 -2.83
N GLU A 14 13.45 -0.50 -4.07
CA GLU A 14 13.77 0.79 -4.67
C GLU A 14 12.52 1.67 -4.84
N ALA A 15 11.39 1.09 -5.25
CA ALA A 15 10.13 1.82 -5.36
C ALA A 15 9.67 2.34 -3.99
N ILE A 16 9.76 1.50 -2.95
CA ILE A 16 9.42 1.91 -1.58
C ILE A 16 10.29 3.09 -1.13
N ASN A 17 11.58 3.03 -1.40
CA ASN A 17 12.49 4.11 -1.04
C ASN A 17 12.15 5.42 -1.78
N ARG A 18 11.82 5.34 -3.05
CA ARG A 18 11.45 6.53 -3.82
C ARG A 18 10.16 7.15 -3.29
N VAL A 19 9.13 6.35 -3.03
CA VAL A 19 7.86 6.84 -2.49
C VAL A 19 8.07 7.41 -1.09
N GLY A 20 8.84 6.72 -0.25
CA GLY A 20 9.13 7.16 1.11
C GLY A 20 9.85 8.50 1.17
N ASN A 21 10.66 8.81 0.17
CA ASN A 21 11.44 10.05 0.10
C ASN A 21 10.82 11.12 -0.80
N ALA A 22 9.69 10.83 -1.44
CA ALA A 22 9.04 11.76 -2.36
C ALA A 22 8.52 13.00 -1.62
N LYS A 23 8.70 14.16 -2.23
CA LYS A 23 8.19 15.43 -1.72
C LYS A 23 7.25 16.03 -2.76
N PHE A 24 6.00 16.21 -2.38
CA PHE A 24 4.98 16.71 -3.30
C PHE A 24 3.84 17.36 -2.52
N GLU A 25 3.14 18.27 -3.17
CA GLU A 25 2.02 19.01 -2.57
C GLU A 25 0.67 18.37 -2.86
N ASN A 26 0.52 17.77 -4.06
CA ASN A 26 -0.73 17.17 -4.52
C ASN A 26 -0.44 16.14 -5.61
N ILE A 27 -1.51 15.48 -6.10
CA ILE A 27 -1.38 14.45 -7.12
C ILE A 27 -0.76 14.97 -8.41
N THR A 28 -1.10 16.18 -8.83
CA THR A 28 -0.57 16.78 -10.06
C THR A 28 0.93 17.00 -9.95
N ASP A 29 1.37 17.54 -8.82
CA ASP A 29 2.78 17.73 -8.51
C ASP A 29 3.52 16.39 -8.46
N TYR A 30 2.94 15.40 -7.79
CA TYR A 30 3.52 14.06 -7.71
C TYR A 30 3.71 13.46 -9.10
N ASN A 31 2.68 13.48 -9.92
CA ASN A 31 2.74 12.91 -11.27
C ASN A 31 3.81 13.60 -12.13
N LYS A 32 3.90 14.91 -12.02
CA LYS A 32 4.89 15.70 -12.77
C LYS A 32 6.32 15.33 -12.39
N LYS A 33 6.57 15.12 -11.09
CA LYS A 33 7.93 14.84 -10.59
C LYS A 33 8.32 13.37 -10.73
N TYR A 34 7.40 12.45 -10.50
CA TYR A 34 7.72 11.03 -10.33
C TYR A 34 6.95 10.08 -11.24
N GLY A 35 5.78 10.49 -11.74
CA GLY A 35 4.87 9.57 -12.41
C GLY A 35 4.20 8.62 -11.41
N PHE A 36 3.35 7.71 -11.91
CA PHE A 36 2.56 6.82 -11.04
C PHE A 36 3.09 5.39 -10.96
N THR A 37 4.19 5.08 -11.63
CA THR A 37 4.69 3.70 -11.71
C THR A 37 4.98 3.11 -10.33
N ASP A 38 5.73 3.83 -9.49
CA ASP A 38 6.12 3.34 -8.17
C ASP A 38 4.91 3.14 -7.26
N ILE A 39 4.02 4.13 -7.21
CA ILE A 39 2.81 4.03 -6.39
C ILE A 39 1.93 2.87 -6.84
N THR A 40 1.74 2.70 -8.14
CA THR A 40 0.92 1.61 -8.67
C THR A 40 1.53 0.26 -8.34
N LEU A 41 2.83 0.12 -8.49
CA LEU A 41 3.54 -1.13 -8.19
C LEU A 41 3.37 -1.53 -6.73
N ILE A 42 3.59 -0.58 -5.81
CA ILE A 42 3.48 -0.81 -4.37
C ILE A 42 2.02 -1.09 -3.98
N ALA A 43 1.09 -0.29 -4.49
CA ALA A 43 -0.33 -0.45 -4.17
C ALA A 43 -0.88 -1.78 -4.68
N GLU A 44 -0.46 -2.25 -5.85
CA GLU A 44 -0.85 -3.57 -6.36
C GLU A 44 -0.34 -4.70 -5.47
N LEU A 45 0.89 -4.59 -4.99
CA LEU A 45 1.44 -5.59 -4.08
C LEU A 45 0.62 -5.67 -2.79
N PHE A 46 0.31 -4.54 -2.19
CA PHE A 46 -0.45 -4.49 -0.94
C PHE A 46 -1.93 -4.82 -1.16
N GLU A 47 -2.48 -4.49 -2.32
CA GLU A 47 -3.82 -4.93 -2.71
C GLU A 47 -3.90 -6.46 -2.70
N GLY A 48 -2.88 -7.12 -3.25
CA GLY A 48 -2.79 -8.58 -3.24
C GLY A 48 -2.75 -9.16 -1.83
N ILE A 49 -1.99 -8.54 -0.92
CA ILE A 49 -1.95 -8.96 0.49
C ILE A 49 -3.33 -8.78 1.13
N GLY A 50 -4.01 -7.68 0.85
CA GLY A 50 -5.36 -7.43 1.35
C GLY A 50 -6.37 -8.47 0.87
N VAL A 51 -6.28 -8.89 -0.38
CA VAL A 51 -7.13 -9.96 -0.92
C VAL A 51 -6.87 -11.27 -0.18
N LEU A 52 -5.60 -11.63 0.05
CA LEU A 52 -5.25 -12.84 0.78
C LEU A 52 -5.79 -12.83 2.21
N LEU A 53 -5.73 -11.67 2.86
CA LEU A 53 -6.27 -11.50 4.21
C LEU A 53 -7.79 -11.68 4.21
N GLU A 54 -8.49 -11.03 3.27
CA GLU A 54 -9.95 -11.14 3.16
C GLU A 54 -10.39 -12.60 2.92
N GLN A 55 -9.61 -13.33 2.13
CA GLN A 55 -9.90 -14.73 1.81
C GLN A 55 -9.41 -15.70 2.90
N ASN A 56 -8.89 -15.20 4.01
CA ASN A 56 -8.38 -16.00 5.13
C ASN A 56 -7.20 -16.90 4.75
N LEU A 57 -6.45 -16.53 3.71
CA LEU A 57 -5.25 -17.26 3.28
C LEU A 57 -4.01 -16.82 4.06
N ILE A 58 -4.06 -15.67 4.69
CA ILE A 58 -3.11 -15.20 5.71
C ILE A 58 -3.90 -14.58 6.84
N ASP A 59 -3.32 -14.53 8.04
CA ASP A 59 -3.97 -13.85 9.15
C ASP A 59 -3.33 -12.47 9.40
N ILE A 60 -4.03 -11.64 10.16
CA ILE A 60 -3.58 -10.27 10.40
C ILE A 60 -2.29 -10.21 11.23
N LYS A 61 -2.09 -11.17 12.13
CA LYS A 61 -0.89 -11.26 12.94
C LYS A 61 0.34 -11.48 12.05
N MET A 62 0.21 -12.37 11.07
CA MET A 62 1.28 -12.63 10.10
C MET A 62 1.54 -11.40 9.22
N ALA A 63 0.49 -10.75 8.73
CA ALA A 63 0.62 -9.54 7.92
C ALA A 63 1.34 -8.43 8.70
N ASP A 64 0.97 -8.22 9.96
CA ASP A 64 1.62 -7.23 10.82
C ASP A 64 3.10 -7.56 11.03
N LYS A 65 3.38 -8.83 11.31
CA LYS A 65 4.75 -9.28 11.60
C LYS A 65 5.67 -9.12 10.39
N LEU A 66 5.18 -9.43 9.19
CA LEU A 66 5.98 -9.41 7.98
C LEU A 66 6.07 -8.03 7.33
N PHE A 67 4.99 -7.25 7.35
CA PHE A 67 4.88 -6.05 6.53
C PHE A 67 4.38 -4.82 7.29
N GLY A 68 3.94 -4.97 8.54
CA GLY A 68 3.14 -3.97 9.24
C GLY A 68 3.69 -2.54 9.25
N PRO A 69 4.94 -2.33 9.68
CA PRO A 69 5.49 -0.96 9.71
C PRO A 69 5.53 -0.32 8.32
N THR A 70 5.93 -1.07 7.30
CA THR A 70 6.00 -0.57 5.93
C THR A 70 4.63 -0.30 5.34
N LEU A 71 3.65 -1.19 5.59
CA LEU A 71 2.28 -1.02 5.13
C LEU A 71 1.69 0.30 5.59
N ASN A 72 1.79 0.56 6.90
CA ASN A 72 1.18 1.74 7.49
C ASN A 72 1.90 3.02 7.07
N LEU A 73 3.23 2.99 7.07
CA LEU A 73 4.04 4.14 6.68
C LEU A 73 3.73 4.57 5.24
N LEU A 74 3.69 3.61 4.32
CA LEU A 74 3.41 3.90 2.92
C LEU A 74 1.97 4.32 2.69
N TRP A 75 1.02 3.76 3.45
CA TRP A 75 -0.38 4.19 3.35
C TRP A 75 -0.52 5.67 3.67
N VAL A 76 0.11 6.13 4.75
CA VAL A 76 0.09 7.55 5.13
C VAL A 76 0.64 8.42 4.00
N ARG A 77 1.69 7.95 3.34
CA ARG A 77 2.32 8.69 2.23
C ARG A 77 1.49 8.69 0.96
N MET A 78 0.80 7.58 0.68
CA MET A 78 0.20 7.34 -0.64
C MET A 78 -1.30 7.59 -0.69
N LYS A 79 -2.00 7.62 0.44
CA LYS A 79 -3.47 7.59 0.43
C LYS A 79 -4.12 8.76 -0.31
N SER A 80 -3.56 9.96 -0.21
CA SER A 80 -4.12 11.12 -0.91
C SER A 80 -4.02 10.95 -2.42
N VAL A 81 -2.92 10.38 -2.89
CA VAL A 81 -2.73 10.10 -4.33
C VAL A 81 -3.70 9.00 -4.78
N LEU A 82 -3.84 7.92 -3.97
CA LEU A 82 -4.75 6.83 -4.31
C LEU A 82 -6.21 7.27 -4.35
N TYR A 83 -6.63 8.11 -3.40
CA TYR A 83 -7.99 8.66 -3.40
C TYR A 83 -8.24 9.57 -4.61
N ALA A 84 -7.26 10.38 -4.97
CA ALA A 84 -7.36 11.22 -6.16
C ALA A 84 -7.41 10.37 -7.44
N MET A 85 -6.71 9.25 -7.48
CA MET A 85 -6.79 8.31 -8.60
C MET A 85 -8.17 7.68 -8.71
N ARG A 86 -8.78 7.28 -7.58
CA ARG A 86 -10.17 6.77 -7.57
C ARG A 86 -11.13 7.77 -8.20
N GLU A 87 -11.01 9.03 -7.81
CA GLU A 87 -11.87 10.09 -8.31
C GLU A 87 -11.61 10.35 -9.80
N GLY A 88 -10.36 10.50 -10.19
CA GLY A 88 -9.99 10.79 -11.57
C GLY A 88 -10.32 9.68 -12.55
N LEU A 89 -10.28 8.42 -12.11
CA LEU A 89 -10.61 7.26 -12.93
C LEU A 89 -12.08 6.85 -12.81
N ASN A 90 -12.84 7.49 -11.93
CA ASN A 90 -14.21 7.10 -11.59
C ASN A 90 -14.30 5.65 -11.14
N GLU A 91 -13.33 5.21 -10.33
CA GLU A 91 -13.22 3.85 -9.81
C GLU A 91 -13.17 3.90 -8.28
N PRO A 92 -14.32 3.95 -7.60
CA PRO A 92 -14.37 4.19 -6.15
C PRO A 92 -13.74 3.06 -5.32
N PHE A 93 -13.61 1.85 -5.88
CA PHE A 93 -13.03 0.71 -5.17
C PHE A 93 -11.58 0.41 -5.56
N PHE A 94 -10.94 1.33 -6.31
CA PHE A 94 -9.55 1.19 -6.71
C PHE A 94 -8.66 1.07 -5.46
N PHE A 95 -7.93 -0.05 -5.35
CA PHE A 95 -7.08 -0.39 -4.20
C PHE A 95 -7.84 -0.47 -2.86
N SER A 96 -9.10 -0.92 -2.91
CA SER A 96 -9.93 -1.07 -1.71
C SER A 96 -9.42 -2.15 -0.75
N HIS A 97 -8.76 -3.19 -1.24
CA HIS A 97 -8.22 -4.25 -0.38
C HIS A 97 -6.95 -3.80 0.34
N TYR A 98 -6.17 -2.90 -0.24
CA TYR A 98 -5.07 -2.26 0.49
C TYR A 98 -5.64 -1.45 1.67
N GLU A 99 -6.67 -0.67 1.43
CA GLU A 99 -7.33 0.10 2.50
C GLU A 99 -7.94 -0.83 3.57
N TYR A 100 -8.60 -1.89 3.15
CA TYR A 100 -9.10 -2.93 4.06
C TYR A 100 -7.98 -3.51 4.93
N LEU A 101 -6.84 -3.84 4.33
CA LEU A 101 -5.68 -4.35 5.04
C LEU A 101 -5.20 -3.37 6.11
N ILE A 102 -5.10 -2.08 5.78
CA ILE A 102 -4.68 -1.05 6.72
C ILE A 102 -5.68 -0.92 7.89
N ASN A 103 -6.97 -0.94 7.60
CA ASN A 103 -8.00 -0.85 8.63
C ASN A 103 -7.94 -2.05 9.57
N ARG A 104 -7.76 -3.26 9.04
CA ARG A 104 -7.64 -4.48 9.84
C ARG A 104 -6.36 -4.45 10.68
N LEU A 105 -5.27 -3.96 10.13
CA LEU A 105 -3.99 -3.82 10.84
C LEU A 105 -4.13 -2.88 12.04
N ASN A 106 -4.78 -1.74 11.84
CA ASN A 106 -4.98 -0.76 12.92
C ASN A 106 -5.85 -1.33 14.04
N LEU A 107 -6.94 -2.04 13.69
CA LEU A 107 -7.79 -2.70 14.68
C LEU A 107 -7.01 -3.75 15.47
N TYR A 108 -6.18 -4.54 14.80
CA TYR A 108 -5.35 -5.56 15.46
C TYR A 108 -4.38 -4.91 16.45
N ARG A 109 -3.72 -3.84 16.04
CA ARG A 109 -2.75 -3.14 16.90
C ARG A 109 -3.41 -2.50 18.11
N GLU A 110 -4.60 -1.91 17.94
CA GLU A 110 -5.37 -1.34 19.05
C GLU A 110 -5.74 -2.42 20.08
N SER A 111 -6.13 -3.60 19.61
CA SER A 111 -6.53 -4.71 20.47
C SER A 111 -5.37 -5.33 21.24
N ASN A 112 -4.13 -5.14 20.78
CA ASN A 112 -2.94 -5.77 21.36
C ASN A 112 -2.00 -4.79 22.06
N ASN A 113 -2.46 -3.57 22.28
CA ASN A 113 -1.69 -2.56 23.03
C ASN A 113 -2.20 -2.46 24.46
#